data_1e056fd3152b6a505c39cc98dfe4a911
#
_entry.id   1e056fd3152b6a505c39cc98dfe4a911
#
_cell.length_a   1.000
_cell.length_b   1.000
_cell.length_c   1.000
_cell.angle_alpha   90.00
_cell.angle_beta   90.00
_cell.angle_gamma   90.00
#
_symmetry.space_group_name_H-M   'P 1'
#
loop_
_entity.id
_entity.type
_entity.pdbx_description
1 polymer ?
#
loop_
_entity_poly.entity_id
_entity_poly.type
_entity_poly.pdbx_seq_one_letter_code
_entity_poly.pdbx_strand_id
1 'polypeptide(L)'
;RVSVPKTELQKKTDDITKSENHLPELTIPNLYKEIIRNGILYPKIVLAQAILETGWFRSSVYRNKHNLFGLTNPRTGKYYEFNHWTESVRAYYTKVQYKYKGGNYLLWLEDIGYAEDPKYIIAVENVLRGL
;
A
#
# COMPACT_ATOMS: atom_id res chain seq x y z
N ARG A 1 18.76 0.21 40.50
CA ARG A 1 18.45 -0.08 40.08
C ARG A 1 18.96 -0.40 39.89
N VAL A 2 19.16 -0.32 40.25
CA VAL A 2 19.44 -0.89 39.87
C VAL A 2 19.61 -0.76 38.88
N SER A 3 20.54 -0.57 38.85
CA SER A 3 20.54 -0.66 37.77
C SER A 3 19.85 -1.35 37.47
N VAL A 4 19.22 -0.77 37.55
CA VAL A 4 18.42 -1.50 37.14
C VAL A 4 18.57 -1.75 35.92
N PRO A 5 18.78 -2.83 35.69
CA PRO A 5 18.58 -3.29 34.43
C PRO A 5 17.27 -2.80 34.00
N LYS A 6 17.13 -2.62 32.73
CA LYS A 6 15.84 -2.28 32.20
C LYS A 6 14.81 -3.28 32.66
N THR A 7 13.72 -2.77 33.17
CA THR A 7 12.60 -3.59 33.56
C THR A 7 11.98 -4.21 32.32
N GLU A 8 11.11 -5.17 32.51
CA GLU A 8 10.37 -5.74 31.41
C GLU A 8 9.57 -4.68 30.64
N LEU A 9 9.01 -3.72 31.35
CA LEU A 9 8.28 -2.62 30.71
C LEU A 9 9.21 -1.79 29.84
N GLN A 10 10.40 -1.48 30.32
CA GLN A 10 11.36 -0.68 29.56
C GLN A 10 11.81 -1.43 28.30
N LYS A 11 12.05 -2.73 28.42
CA LYS A 11 12.39 -3.55 27.27
C LYS A 11 11.28 -3.54 26.23
N LYS A 12 10.03 -3.69 26.65
CA LYS A 12 8.90 -3.65 25.73
C LYS A 12 8.80 -2.31 25.03
N THR A 13 9.02 -1.22 25.75
CA THR A 13 9.00 0.11 25.16
C THR A 13 10.12 0.28 24.14
N ASP A 14 11.32 -0.18 24.47
CA ASP A 14 12.46 -0.14 23.54
C ASP A 14 12.20 -0.97 22.30
N ASP A 15 11.61 -2.15 22.45
CA ASP A 15 11.30 -3.02 21.32
C ASP A 15 10.25 -2.38 20.40
N ILE A 16 9.24 -1.76 20.97
CA ILE A 16 8.21 -1.05 20.19
C ILE A 16 8.84 0.10 19.42
N THR A 17 9.63 0.92 20.08
CA THR A 17 10.32 2.04 19.46
C THR A 17 11.23 1.56 18.33
N LYS A 18 11.97 0.50 18.57
CA LYS A 18 12.83 -0.13 17.58
C LYS A 18 12.02 -0.61 16.38
N SER A 19 10.90 -1.28 16.66
CA SER A 19 10.01 -1.76 15.60
C SER A 19 9.50 -0.62 14.74
N GLU A 20 9.07 0.47 15.35
CA GLU A 20 8.61 1.64 14.61
C GLU A 20 9.73 2.27 13.79
N ASN A 21 10.94 2.36 14.37
CA ASN A 21 12.10 2.91 13.67
C ASN A 21 12.59 2.02 12.54
N HIS A 22 12.17 0.74 12.55
CA HIS A 22 12.56 -0.22 11.52
C HIS A 22 11.45 -0.54 10.53
N LEU A 23 10.41 0.30 10.46
CA LEU A 23 9.43 0.17 9.39
C LEU A 23 10.14 0.32 8.05
N PRO A 24 9.77 -0.48 7.06
CA PRO A 24 10.51 -0.50 5.81
C PRO A 24 10.37 0.81 5.05
N GLU A 25 11.48 1.20 4.44
CA GLU A 25 11.48 2.30 3.49
C GLU A 25 10.68 1.91 2.26
N LEU A 26 10.08 2.88 1.62
CA LEU A 26 9.36 2.62 0.37
C LEU A 26 10.34 2.46 -0.77
N THR A 27 10.48 1.22 -1.21
CA THR A 27 11.23 0.84 -2.41
C THR A 27 10.38 -0.18 -3.15
N ILE A 28 10.67 -0.39 -4.43
CA ILE A 28 9.92 -1.39 -5.20
C ILE A 28 10.02 -2.78 -4.57
N PRO A 29 11.21 -3.28 -4.20
CA PRO A 29 11.30 -4.58 -3.53
C PRO A 29 10.54 -4.65 -2.21
N ASN A 30 10.61 -3.60 -1.39
CA ASN A 30 9.92 -3.59 -0.09
C ASN A 30 8.41 -3.53 -0.27
N LEU A 31 7.95 -2.74 -1.24
CA LEU A 31 6.52 -2.68 -1.55
C LEU A 31 6.02 -4.04 -2.02
N TYR A 32 6.75 -4.70 -2.90
CA TYR A 32 6.37 -6.02 -3.40
C TYR A 32 6.27 -7.03 -2.26
N LYS A 33 7.25 -7.03 -1.35
CA LYS A 33 7.22 -7.91 -0.17
C LYS A 33 6.00 -7.63 0.71
N GLU A 34 5.67 -6.37 0.89
CA GLU A 34 4.52 -6.01 1.72
C GLU A 34 3.21 -6.44 1.08
N ILE A 35 3.09 -6.31 -0.24
CA ILE A 35 1.92 -6.77 -0.98
C ILE A 35 1.74 -8.28 -0.78
N ILE A 36 2.81 -9.05 -0.94
CA ILE A 36 2.77 -10.49 -0.74
C ILE A 36 2.45 -10.84 0.70
N ARG A 37 3.05 -10.13 1.65
CA ARG A 37 2.83 -10.37 3.08
C ARG A 37 1.37 -10.20 3.48
N ASN A 38 0.65 -9.31 2.82
CA ASN A 38 -0.76 -9.09 3.09
C ASN A 38 -1.69 -10.08 2.35
N GLY A 39 -1.12 -11.04 1.63
CA GLY A 39 -1.92 -12.04 0.93
C GLY A 39 -2.65 -11.50 -0.28
N ILE A 40 -2.20 -10.40 -0.84
CA ILE A 40 -2.85 -9.75 -1.98
C ILE A 40 -2.60 -10.59 -3.23
N LEU A 41 -3.68 -10.86 -3.97
CA LEU A 41 -3.61 -11.60 -5.23
C LEU A 41 -3.08 -10.69 -6.33
N TYR A 42 -2.43 -11.30 -7.33
CA TYR A 42 -1.85 -10.58 -8.46
C TYR A 42 -0.91 -9.46 -8.01
N PRO A 43 0.10 -9.80 -7.21
CA PRO A 43 0.93 -8.79 -6.57
C PRO A 43 1.67 -7.88 -7.55
N LYS A 44 2.03 -8.37 -8.73
CA LYS A 44 2.70 -7.52 -9.73
C LYS A 44 1.77 -6.47 -10.30
N ILE A 45 0.50 -6.84 -10.52
CA ILE A 45 -0.50 -5.87 -11.00
C ILE A 45 -0.71 -4.80 -9.94
N VAL A 46 -0.85 -5.20 -8.68
CA VAL A 46 -1.06 -4.26 -7.57
C VAL A 46 0.17 -3.37 -7.39
N LEU A 47 1.36 -3.93 -7.53
CA LEU A 47 2.60 -3.15 -7.52
C LEU A 47 2.58 -2.09 -8.63
N ALA A 48 2.21 -2.48 -9.84
CA ALA A 48 2.12 -1.56 -10.96
C ALA A 48 1.10 -0.46 -10.71
N GLN A 49 -0.02 -0.79 -10.08
CA GLN A 49 -1.01 0.22 -9.71
C GLN A 49 -0.42 1.26 -8.76
N ALA A 50 0.29 0.82 -7.73
CA ALA A 50 0.91 1.75 -6.77
C ALA A 50 1.96 2.65 -7.45
N ILE A 51 2.76 2.08 -8.33
CA ILE A 51 3.76 2.86 -9.09
C ILE A 51 3.07 3.91 -9.95
N LEU A 52 2.02 3.51 -10.65
CA LEU A 52 1.27 4.41 -11.52
C LEU A 52 0.59 5.52 -10.72
N GLU A 53 -0.14 5.15 -9.66
CA GLU A 53 -0.89 6.11 -8.83
C GLU A 53 0.02 7.13 -8.16
N THR A 54 1.20 6.73 -7.77
CA THR A 54 2.13 7.60 -7.06
C THR A 54 3.10 8.32 -7.99
N GLY A 55 3.01 8.06 -9.31
CA GLY A 55 3.99 8.62 -10.25
C GLY A 55 5.40 8.27 -9.84
N TRP A 56 5.67 6.99 -9.62
CA TRP A 56 6.96 6.48 -9.14
C TRP A 56 7.32 7.09 -7.78
N PHE A 57 6.35 7.12 -6.86
CA PHE A 57 6.50 7.56 -5.48
C PHE A 57 6.74 9.07 -5.32
N ARG A 58 6.33 9.87 -6.31
CA ARG A 58 6.56 11.32 -6.29
C ARG A 58 5.33 12.17 -5.99
N SER A 59 4.12 11.56 -6.03
CA SER A 59 2.89 12.34 -5.91
C SER A 59 2.73 12.98 -4.54
N SER A 60 2.03 14.12 -4.51
CA SER A 60 1.72 14.81 -3.26
C SER A 60 0.80 13.98 -2.36
N VAL A 61 -0.13 13.23 -2.95
CA VAL A 61 -1.03 12.38 -2.16
C VAL A 61 -0.23 11.33 -1.39
N TYR A 62 0.70 10.66 -2.07
CA TYR A 62 1.56 9.72 -1.37
C TYR A 62 2.38 10.42 -0.29
N ARG A 63 3.02 11.53 -0.64
CA ARG A 63 3.95 12.20 0.28
C ARG A 63 3.25 12.73 1.52
N ASN A 64 2.04 13.25 1.38
CA ASN A 64 1.31 13.86 2.48
C ASN A 64 0.44 12.88 3.25
N LYS A 65 -0.04 11.84 2.59
CA LYS A 65 -1.04 10.93 3.18
C LYS A 65 -0.60 9.48 3.23
N HIS A 66 0.60 9.16 2.75
CA HIS A 66 1.13 7.80 2.70
C HIS A 66 0.18 6.81 2.01
N ASN A 67 -0.54 7.30 1.01
CA ASN A 67 -1.60 6.57 0.33
C ASN A 67 -1.12 6.19 -1.07
N LEU A 68 -0.66 4.94 -1.22
CA LEU A 68 -0.03 4.47 -2.46
C LEU A 68 -1.01 4.23 -3.60
N PHE A 69 -2.29 4.06 -3.29
CA PHE A 69 -3.28 3.64 -4.30
C PHE A 69 -4.34 4.70 -4.57
N GLY A 70 -4.17 5.89 -4.00
CA GLY A 70 -5.16 6.94 -4.16
C GLY A 70 -6.52 6.56 -3.59
N LEU A 71 -6.54 5.79 -2.51
CA LEU A 71 -7.79 5.32 -1.93
C LEU A 71 -8.57 6.47 -1.33
N THR A 72 -9.87 6.53 -1.67
CA THR A 72 -10.76 7.57 -1.18
C THR A 72 -11.86 6.97 -0.32
N ASN A 73 -12.26 7.74 0.69
CA ASN A 73 -13.39 7.38 1.53
C ASN A 73 -14.68 7.72 0.76
N PRO A 74 -15.51 6.73 0.42
CA PRO A 74 -16.72 7.00 -0.36
C PRO A 74 -17.74 7.87 0.37
N ARG A 75 -17.65 7.96 1.69
CA ARG A 75 -18.57 8.78 2.48
C ARG A 75 -18.23 10.26 2.42
N THR A 76 -16.96 10.60 2.25
CA THR A 76 -16.51 11.99 2.27
C THR A 76 -15.92 12.45 0.95
N GLY A 77 -15.54 11.51 0.08
CA GLY A 77 -14.86 11.82 -1.18
C GLY A 77 -13.40 12.22 -0.98
N LYS A 78 -12.90 12.16 0.24
CA LYS A 78 -11.52 12.56 0.54
C LYS A 78 -10.61 11.36 0.57
N TYR A 79 -9.33 11.59 0.26
CA TYR A 79 -8.32 10.55 0.37
C TYR A 79 -8.17 10.09 1.81
N TYR A 80 -7.97 8.78 2.00
CA TYR A 80 -7.55 8.26 3.30
C TYR A 80 -6.14 8.71 3.61
N GLU A 81 -5.88 8.95 4.89
CA GLU A 81 -4.55 9.27 5.39
C GLU A 81 -4.06 8.11 6.24
N PHE A 82 -2.80 7.75 6.05
CA PHE A 82 -2.17 6.67 6.81
C PHE A 82 -0.91 7.21 7.50
N ASN A 83 -0.49 6.52 8.55
CA ASN A 83 0.73 6.90 9.27
C ASN A 83 1.98 6.37 8.58
N HIS A 84 1.84 5.31 7.79
CA HIS A 84 2.93 4.71 7.05
C HIS A 84 2.38 4.07 5.78
N TRP A 85 3.19 3.99 4.73
CA TRP A 85 2.73 3.46 3.45
C TRP A 85 2.27 2.00 3.53
N THR A 86 2.83 1.22 4.46
CA THR A 86 2.42 -0.18 4.63
C THR A 86 0.94 -0.30 4.98
N GLU A 87 0.40 0.69 5.68
CA GLU A 87 -1.03 0.70 6.02
C GLU A 87 -1.90 0.84 4.78
N SER A 88 -1.43 1.57 3.77
CA SER A 88 -2.20 1.69 2.53
C SER A 88 -2.23 0.38 1.76
N VAL A 89 -1.20 -0.45 1.88
CA VAL A 89 -1.18 -1.78 1.27
C VAL A 89 -2.25 -2.65 1.94
N ARG A 90 -2.31 -2.63 3.26
CA ARG A 90 -3.35 -3.37 3.99
C ARG A 90 -4.74 -2.87 3.62
N ALA A 91 -4.88 -1.55 3.47
CA ALA A 91 -6.16 -0.94 3.08
C ALA A 91 -6.58 -1.36 1.68
N TYR A 92 -5.65 -1.53 0.75
CA TYR A 92 -5.98 -2.06 -0.57
C TYR A 92 -6.63 -3.44 -0.44
N TYR A 93 -6.07 -4.30 0.37
CA TYR A 93 -6.62 -5.63 0.59
C TYR A 93 -8.04 -5.56 1.19
N THR A 94 -8.21 -4.77 2.24
CA THR A 94 -9.48 -4.74 2.99
C THR A 94 -10.57 -3.90 2.32
N LYS A 95 -10.21 -2.93 1.48
CA LYS A 95 -11.18 -2.01 0.88
C LYS A 95 -11.41 -2.23 -0.61
N VAL A 96 -10.48 -2.86 -1.29
CA VAL A 96 -10.57 -3.07 -2.73
C VAL A 96 -10.66 -4.55 -3.05
N GLN A 97 -9.60 -5.29 -2.76
CA GLN A 97 -9.49 -6.66 -3.26
C GLN A 97 -10.46 -7.64 -2.62
N TYR A 98 -11.01 -7.30 -1.45
CA TYR A 98 -12.00 -8.19 -0.82
C TYR A 98 -13.21 -8.44 -1.73
N LYS A 99 -13.48 -7.53 -2.68
CA LYS A 99 -14.61 -7.64 -3.60
C LYS A 99 -14.34 -8.57 -4.77
N TYR A 100 -13.06 -8.90 -5.01
CA TYR A 100 -12.67 -9.70 -6.16
C TYR A 100 -13.12 -11.16 -5.96
N LYS A 101 -13.82 -11.70 -6.97
CA LYS A 101 -14.38 -13.05 -6.92
C LYS A 101 -13.78 -14.00 -7.95
N GLY A 102 -12.76 -13.58 -8.65
CA GLY A 102 -12.08 -14.41 -9.66
C GLY A 102 -12.18 -13.80 -11.05
N GLY A 103 -11.49 -14.42 -11.99
CA GLY A 103 -11.44 -13.96 -13.36
C GLY A 103 -10.24 -13.07 -13.66
N ASN A 104 -10.27 -12.42 -14.81
CA ASN A 104 -9.18 -11.54 -15.23
C ASN A 104 -9.13 -10.29 -14.35
N TYR A 105 -8.03 -10.12 -13.63
CA TYR A 105 -7.93 -9.05 -12.64
C TYR A 105 -7.94 -7.65 -13.27
N LEU A 106 -7.28 -7.48 -14.40
CA LEU A 106 -7.27 -6.18 -15.09
C LEU A 106 -8.67 -5.80 -15.58
N LEU A 107 -9.41 -6.77 -16.14
CA LEU A 107 -10.78 -6.53 -16.55
C LEU A 107 -11.68 -6.24 -15.35
N TRP A 108 -11.43 -6.92 -14.23
CA TRP A 108 -12.18 -6.66 -13.01
C TRP A 108 -11.95 -5.23 -12.50
N LEU A 109 -10.71 -4.74 -12.55
CA LEU A 109 -10.42 -3.35 -12.18
C LEU A 109 -11.19 -2.37 -13.06
N GLU A 110 -11.29 -2.65 -14.35
CA GLU A 110 -12.07 -1.83 -15.26
C GLU A 110 -13.55 -1.88 -14.93
N ASP A 111 -14.06 -3.09 -14.68
CA ASP A 111 -15.49 -3.31 -14.39
C ASP A 111 -15.95 -2.59 -13.12
N ILE A 112 -15.10 -2.54 -12.09
CA ILE A 112 -15.47 -1.84 -10.86
C ILE A 112 -15.24 -0.34 -10.94
N GLY A 113 -14.68 0.16 -12.06
CA GLY A 113 -14.39 1.56 -12.22
C GLY A 113 -13.30 2.04 -11.28
N TYR A 114 -12.24 1.24 -11.13
CA TYR A 114 -11.14 1.59 -10.22
C TYR A 114 -10.58 2.98 -10.52
N ALA A 115 -10.49 3.33 -11.78
CA ALA A 115 -10.06 4.66 -12.22
C ALA A 115 -11.02 5.16 -13.28
N GLU A 116 -11.20 6.48 -13.34
CA GLU A 116 -12.08 7.11 -14.33
C GLU A 116 -11.47 7.14 -15.72
N ASP A 117 -10.15 7.14 -15.82
CA ASP A 117 -9.45 7.21 -17.09
C ASP A 117 -9.63 5.89 -17.86
N PRO A 118 -10.24 5.93 -19.07
CA PRO A 118 -10.43 4.71 -19.85
C PRO A 118 -9.12 4.05 -20.29
N LYS A 119 -8.00 4.77 -20.19
CA LYS A 119 -6.67 4.23 -20.54
C LYS A 119 -5.92 3.68 -19.33
N TYR A 120 -6.58 3.59 -18.18
CA TYR A 120 -5.92 3.15 -16.94
C TYR A 120 -5.29 1.77 -17.07
N ILE A 121 -6.03 0.81 -17.65
CA ILE A 121 -5.55 -0.55 -17.77
C ILE A 121 -4.31 -0.63 -18.68
N ILE A 122 -4.31 0.13 -19.78
CA ILE A 122 -3.16 0.22 -20.68
C ILE A 122 -1.95 0.81 -19.92
N ALA A 123 -2.18 1.83 -19.09
CA ALA A 123 -1.13 2.43 -18.30
C ALA A 123 -0.54 1.43 -17.29
N VAL A 124 -1.40 0.66 -16.62
CA VAL A 124 -0.94 -0.40 -15.70
C VAL A 124 -0.11 -1.44 -16.45
N GLU A 125 -0.58 -1.88 -17.61
CA GLU A 125 0.16 -2.86 -18.43
C GLU A 125 1.52 -2.32 -18.85
N ASN A 126 1.61 -1.03 -19.18
CA ASN A 126 2.88 -0.42 -19.56
C ASN A 126 3.87 -0.42 -18.40
N VAL A 127 3.40 -0.15 -17.18
CA VAL A 127 4.25 -0.24 -16.00
C VAL A 127 4.71 -1.69 -15.79
N LEU A 128 3.78 -2.64 -15.93
CA LEU A 128 4.10 -4.07 -15.78
C LEU A 128 5.23 -4.52 -16.70
N ARG A 129 5.22 -4.04 -17.94
CA ARG A 129 6.25 -4.42 -18.91
C ARG A 129 7.64 -3.94 -18.51
N GLY A 130 7.71 -2.87 -17.72
CA GLY A 130 8.98 -2.31 -17.26
C GLY A 130 9.49 -2.91 -15.95
N LEU A 131 8.74 -3.79 -15.35
CA LEU A 131 9.13 -4.39 -14.07
C LEU A 131 9.95 -5.67 -14.25
#